data_96dd6c21aea76111e44e013e2735cb03
#
_entry.id   96dd6c21aea76111e44e013e2735cb03
#
_cell.length_a   1.000
_cell.length_b   1.000
_cell.length_c   1.000
_cell.angle_alpha   90.00
_cell.angle_beta   90.00
_cell.angle_gamma   90.00
#
_symmetry.space_group_name_H-M   'P 1'
#
loop_
_entity.id
_entity.type
_entity.pdbx_description
1 polymer ?
#
loop_
_entity_poly.entity_id
_entity_poly.type
_entity_poly.pdbx_seq_one_letter_code
_entity_poly.pdbx_strand_id
1 'polypeptide(L)'
;MNKFKLLIVSISLILASGIASAASVSANATLQSDYTWRGMTQNNGDASINGGLDVEFDSGFYVGTWAAAVGSGAEVDYYGGLAGEMGNISYDSGYIKFDYPALTGTDNVDFEEAYLGLGIGDFGFSFASGQDSASDNIEISYGFGDFGFAYGEYDDTGDYFYLTYGFELGDFALTVGYTEFDDDPDTAAMTADEDAFFLDITLL
;
A
#
# COMPACT_ATOMS: atom_id res chain seq x y z
N MET A 1 22.86 -13.24 0.49
CA MET A 1 21.41 -13.44 0.41
C MET A 1 20.81 -12.10 0.70
N ASN A 2 20.43 -11.39 -0.38
CA ASN A 2 19.94 -10.02 -0.27
C ASN A 2 18.48 -10.03 0.17
N LYS A 3 18.24 -9.52 1.37
CA LYS A 3 16.88 -9.32 1.87
C LYS A 3 16.42 -7.94 1.45
N PHE A 4 16.00 -7.82 0.19
CA PHE A 4 15.25 -6.67 -0.24
C PHE A 4 13.78 -6.90 0.12
N LYS A 5 13.31 -6.25 1.16
CA LYS A 5 11.88 -6.08 1.40
C LYS A 5 11.59 -4.60 1.21
N LEU A 6 11.13 -4.30 0.01
CA LEU A 6 10.59 -3.01 -0.31
C LEU A 6 9.33 -2.78 0.54
N LEU A 7 9.31 -1.71 1.30
CA LEU A 7 8.13 -1.28 2.02
C LEU A 7 7.27 -0.47 1.04
N ILE A 8 6.54 -1.16 0.21
CA ILE A 8 5.43 -0.57 -0.55
C ILE A 8 4.21 -1.28 -0.03
N VAL A 9 3.27 -0.53 0.56
CA VAL A 9 1.95 -0.97 1.00
C VAL A 9 1.90 -2.48 1.23
N SER A 10 1.80 -2.92 2.45
CA SER A 10 1.96 -4.29 2.93
C SER A 10 1.31 -5.36 2.04
N ILE A 11 1.97 -5.76 0.96
CA ILE A 11 1.62 -6.98 0.25
C ILE A 11 2.62 -8.03 0.70
N SER A 12 2.29 -8.74 1.75
CA SER A 12 3.07 -9.87 2.23
C SER A 12 2.74 -11.10 1.42
N LEU A 13 3.70 -11.55 0.64
CA LEU A 13 3.61 -12.73 -0.18
C LEU A 13 3.86 -13.98 0.66
N ILE A 14 2.91 -14.89 0.74
CA ILE A 14 3.11 -16.23 1.27
C ILE A 14 2.90 -17.27 0.19
N LEU A 15 3.92 -18.09 0.02
CA LEU A 15 3.97 -19.18 -0.94
C LEU A 15 3.11 -20.36 -0.52
N ALA A 16 2.10 -20.70 -1.30
CA ALA A 16 1.51 -22.01 -1.31
C ALA A 16 2.22 -22.88 -2.34
N SER A 17 2.82 -23.96 -1.89
CA SER A 17 3.58 -24.88 -2.72
C SER A 17 2.68 -25.80 -3.56
N GLY A 18 2.95 -25.85 -4.85
CA GLY A 18 2.78 -27.02 -5.69
C GLY A 18 1.60 -27.06 -6.62
N ILE A 19 1.90 -26.77 -7.86
CA ILE A 19 1.62 -27.58 -9.07
C ILE A 19 2.27 -26.77 -10.22
N ALA A 20 2.94 -27.43 -11.16
CA ALA A 20 3.56 -26.84 -12.32
C ALA A 20 2.51 -26.05 -13.15
N SER A 21 2.38 -24.79 -12.85
CA SER A 21 1.56 -23.82 -13.57
C SER A 21 2.42 -22.56 -13.75
N ALA A 22 2.34 -21.96 -14.90
CA ALA A 22 2.97 -20.67 -15.21
C ALA A 22 2.38 -19.50 -14.39
N ALA A 23 1.77 -19.80 -13.25
CA ALA A 23 1.20 -18.81 -12.33
C ALA A 23 1.29 -19.29 -10.88
N SER A 24 1.59 -18.38 -9.96
CA SER A 24 1.48 -18.57 -8.51
C SER A 24 0.25 -17.86 -7.96
N VAL A 25 -0.33 -18.39 -6.90
CA VAL A 25 -1.44 -17.78 -6.17
C VAL A 25 -0.99 -17.59 -4.73
N SER A 26 -1.16 -16.40 -4.22
CA SER A 26 -0.84 -16.04 -2.83
C SER A 26 -2.02 -15.33 -2.16
N ALA A 27 -2.03 -15.38 -0.83
CA ALA A 27 -3.00 -14.68 -0.01
C ALA A 27 -2.26 -14.04 1.17
N ASN A 28 -2.76 -12.93 1.65
CA ASN A 28 -2.28 -12.28 2.85
C ASN A 28 -3.45 -11.90 3.77
N ALA A 29 -3.15 -11.73 5.05
CA ALA A 29 -4.08 -11.19 6.02
C ALA A 29 -3.29 -10.39 7.07
N THR A 30 -3.74 -9.19 7.38
CA THR A 30 -3.12 -8.29 8.35
C THR A 30 -4.16 -7.74 9.30
N LEU A 31 -3.81 -7.68 10.58
CA LEU A 31 -4.52 -6.89 11.58
C LEU A 31 -3.70 -5.63 11.83
N GLN A 32 -4.31 -4.48 11.65
CA GLN A 32 -3.71 -3.16 11.86
C GLN A 32 -4.39 -2.49 13.05
N SER A 33 -3.61 -1.88 13.93
CA SER A 33 -4.17 -1.07 15.01
C SER A 33 -4.80 0.22 14.51
N ASP A 34 -4.30 0.72 13.37
CA ASP A 34 -4.84 1.83 12.60
C ASP A 34 -4.43 1.63 11.14
N TYR A 35 -5.39 1.61 10.23
CA TYR A 35 -5.10 1.56 8.81
C TYR A 35 -4.80 2.97 8.31
N THR A 36 -3.55 3.21 7.96
CA THR A 36 -3.11 4.50 7.40
C THR A 36 -2.75 4.35 5.92
N TRP A 37 -3.21 5.31 5.11
CA TRP A 37 -2.91 5.40 3.69
C TRP A 37 -2.48 6.82 3.34
N ARG A 38 -1.30 7.00 2.76
CA ARG A 38 -0.70 8.33 2.47
C ARG A 38 -0.74 9.27 3.69
N GLY A 39 -0.37 8.74 4.86
CA GLY A 39 -0.34 9.49 6.10
C GLY A 39 -1.67 9.59 6.85
N MET A 40 -2.79 9.43 6.18
CA MET A 40 -4.14 9.63 6.72
C MET A 40 -4.72 8.33 7.28
N THR A 41 -5.39 8.39 8.43
CA THR A 41 -6.15 7.25 8.96
C THR A 41 -7.39 6.96 8.10
N GLN A 42 -7.62 5.69 7.78
CA GLN A 42 -8.73 5.24 6.95
C GLN A 42 -9.89 4.69 7.78
N ASN A 43 -9.65 4.41 9.06
CA ASN A 43 -10.65 3.84 9.99
C ASN A 43 -10.83 4.68 11.26
N ASN A 44 -10.62 6.00 11.19
CA ASN A 44 -10.74 6.95 12.30
C ASN A 44 -9.87 6.59 13.53
N GLY A 45 -8.70 5.99 13.32
CA GLY A 45 -7.82 5.52 14.39
C GLY A 45 -8.26 4.22 15.06
N ASP A 46 -9.31 3.57 14.54
CA ASP A 46 -9.76 2.27 15.01
C ASP A 46 -9.06 1.12 14.26
N ALA A 47 -9.01 -0.06 14.90
CA ALA A 47 -8.37 -1.22 14.30
C ALA A 47 -9.06 -1.68 13.01
N SER A 48 -8.26 -2.07 12.03
CA SER A 48 -8.70 -2.62 10.75
C SER A 48 -8.17 -4.03 10.55
N ILE A 49 -8.95 -4.86 9.89
CA ILE A 49 -8.49 -6.12 9.30
C ILE A 49 -8.50 -5.97 7.80
N ASN A 50 -7.42 -6.42 7.16
CA ASN A 50 -7.31 -6.41 5.71
C ASN A 50 -6.65 -7.68 5.19
N GLY A 51 -6.74 -7.88 3.89
CA GLY A 51 -6.11 -9.00 3.21
C GLY A 51 -6.45 -9.07 1.74
N GLY A 52 -5.66 -9.84 1.00
CA GLY A 52 -5.77 -9.94 -0.44
C GLY A 52 -5.49 -11.31 -1.00
N LEU A 53 -5.77 -11.41 -2.29
CA LEU A 53 -5.46 -12.57 -3.14
C LEU A 53 -4.76 -12.07 -4.39
N ASP A 54 -3.64 -12.68 -4.75
CA ASP A 54 -2.84 -12.34 -5.90
C ASP A 54 -2.62 -13.55 -6.79
N VAL A 55 -2.60 -13.32 -8.09
CA VAL A 55 -2.17 -14.29 -9.11
C VAL A 55 -1.03 -13.64 -9.89
N GLU A 56 0.15 -14.25 -9.82
CA GLU A 56 1.35 -13.79 -10.51
C GLU A 56 1.79 -14.82 -11.54
N PHE A 57 2.14 -14.36 -12.74
CA PHE A 57 2.59 -15.17 -13.86
C PHE A 57 4.12 -15.07 -14.03
N ASP A 58 4.74 -16.11 -14.59
CA ASP A 58 6.19 -16.13 -14.89
C ASP A 58 6.67 -14.97 -15.77
N SER A 59 5.77 -14.33 -16.49
CA SER A 59 6.04 -13.14 -17.29
C SER A 59 6.22 -11.85 -16.48
N GLY A 60 5.92 -11.89 -15.17
CA GLY A 60 5.82 -10.74 -14.30
C GLY A 60 4.46 -10.02 -14.34
N PHE A 61 3.54 -10.45 -15.22
CA PHE A 61 2.15 -9.97 -15.17
C PHE A 61 1.46 -10.50 -13.92
N TYR A 62 0.65 -9.66 -13.28
CA TYR A 62 -0.14 -10.05 -12.11
C TYR A 62 -1.52 -9.39 -12.11
N VAL A 63 -2.44 -10.01 -11.39
CA VAL A 63 -3.74 -9.45 -11.04
C VAL A 63 -4.06 -9.81 -9.58
N GLY A 64 -4.76 -8.93 -8.90
CA GLY A 64 -5.11 -9.17 -7.51
C GLY A 64 -6.34 -8.40 -7.07
N THR A 65 -6.76 -8.73 -5.86
CA THR A 65 -7.78 -8.00 -5.11
C THR A 65 -7.37 -7.91 -3.66
N TRP A 66 -7.66 -6.79 -3.04
CA TRP A 66 -7.42 -6.56 -1.63
C TRP A 66 -8.64 -5.91 -1.00
N ALA A 67 -8.86 -6.12 0.29
CA ALA A 67 -9.97 -5.51 0.99
C ALA A 67 -9.58 -5.13 2.43
N ALA A 68 -10.13 -4.03 2.92
CA ALA A 68 -9.96 -3.54 4.28
C ALA A 68 -11.27 -3.07 4.91
N ALA A 69 -11.32 -3.11 6.24
CA ALA A 69 -12.34 -2.39 6.97
C ALA A 69 -11.94 -0.92 7.07
N VAL A 70 -12.82 -0.02 6.65
CA VAL A 70 -12.62 1.43 6.69
C VAL A 70 -13.86 2.13 7.26
N GLY A 71 -13.65 3.07 8.16
CA GLY A 71 -14.73 3.88 8.73
C GLY A 71 -15.99 3.07 9.04
N SER A 72 -17.07 3.32 8.32
CA SER A 72 -18.34 2.59 8.46
C SER A 72 -18.59 1.54 7.37
N GLY A 73 -17.56 1.14 6.61
CA GLY A 73 -17.72 0.29 5.44
C GLY A 73 -16.53 -0.62 5.18
N ALA A 74 -16.31 -0.86 3.91
CA ALA A 74 -15.17 -1.62 3.39
C ALA A 74 -14.61 -0.93 2.15
N GLU A 75 -13.30 -1.02 1.99
CA GLU A 75 -12.56 -0.76 0.77
C GLU A 75 -12.29 -2.10 0.09
N VAL A 76 -12.45 -2.15 -1.22
CA VAL A 76 -12.13 -3.33 -2.04
C VAL A 76 -11.39 -2.86 -3.27
N ASP A 77 -10.15 -3.31 -3.41
CA ASP A 77 -9.29 -2.94 -4.52
C ASP A 77 -9.21 -4.04 -5.54
N TYR A 78 -9.17 -3.65 -6.80
CA TYR A 78 -8.91 -4.52 -7.94
C TYR A 78 -7.74 -3.96 -8.72
N TYR A 79 -6.70 -4.74 -8.88
CA TYR A 79 -5.48 -4.27 -9.54
C TYR A 79 -4.88 -5.30 -10.48
N GLY A 80 -4.04 -4.80 -11.38
CA GLY A 80 -3.22 -5.63 -12.23
C GLY A 80 -2.08 -4.84 -12.84
N GLY A 81 -0.99 -5.53 -13.12
CA GLY A 81 0.21 -4.85 -13.56
C GLY A 81 1.28 -5.78 -14.11
N LEU A 82 2.45 -5.21 -14.29
CA LEU A 82 3.65 -5.89 -14.72
C LEU A 82 4.81 -5.47 -13.80
N ALA A 83 5.36 -6.44 -13.07
CA ALA A 83 6.52 -6.27 -12.23
C ALA A 83 7.72 -7.07 -12.74
N GLY A 84 8.93 -6.60 -12.44
CA GLY A 84 10.15 -7.29 -12.84
C GLY A 84 11.41 -6.56 -12.45
N GLU A 85 12.53 -7.03 -13.03
CA GLU A 85 13.85 -6.44 -12.80
C GLU A 85 14.53 -6.14 -14.13
N MET A 86 15.21 -5.01 -14.20
CA MET A 86 16.07 -4.62 -15.32
C MET A 86 17.45 -4.21 -14.78
N GLY A 87 18.38 -5.17 -14.77
CA GLY A 87 19.69 -5.00 -14.14
C GLY A 87 19.59 -4.94 -12.63
N ASN A 88 19.85 -3.77 -12.03
CA ASN A 88 19.73 -3.51 -10.60
C ASN A 88 18.52 -2.65 -10.24
N ILE A 89 17.63 -2.44 -11.19
CA ILE A 89 16.40 -1.67 -11.02
C ILE A 89 15.24 -2.66 -10.97
N SER A 90 14.47 -2.67 -9.89
CA SER A 90 13.13 -3.28 -9.86
C SER A 90 12.11 -2.29 -10.37
N TYR A 91 11.09 -2.78 -11.04
CA TYR A 91 9.95 -1.97 -11.48
C TYR A 91 8.64 -2.68 -11.23
N ASP A 92 7.61 -1.89 -11.02
CA ASP A 92 6.22 -2.31 -10.95
C ASP A 92 5.35 -1.22 -11.60
N SER A 93 4.52 -1.60 -12.56
CA SER A 93 3.63 -0.67 -13.24
C SER A 93 2.27 -1.32 -13.45
N GLY A 94 1.22 -0.61 -13.10
CA GLY A 94 -0.11 -1.19 -13.15
C GLY A 94 -1.22 -0.17 -13.04
N TYR A 95 -2.38 -0.71 -12.81
CA TYR A 95 -3.63 0.02 -12.63
C TYR A 95 -4.39 -0.56 -11.45
N ILE A 96 -4.97 0.31 -10.64
CA ILE A 96 -5.76 -0.05 -9.47
C ILE A 96 -7.07 0.73 -9.46
N LYS A 97 -8.15 0.04 -9.12
CA LYS A 97 -9.45 0.61 -8.80
C LYS A 97 -9.72 0.41 -7.31
N PHE A 98 -9.98 1.50 -6.62
CA PHE A 98 -10.46 1.54 -5.24
C PHE A 98 -11.99 1.62 -5.27
N ASP A 99 -12.66 0.66 -4.65
CA ASP A 99 -14.11 0.51 -4.64
C ASP A 99 -14.62 0.49 -3.18
N TYR A 100 -15.64 1.29 -2.89
CA TYR A 100 -16.18 1.45 -1.52
C TYR A 100 -17.65 1.01 -1.47
N PRO A 101 -17.96 -0.29 -1.62
CA PRO A 101 -19.30 -0.80 -1.87
C PRO A 101 -20.29 -0.61 -0.71
N ALA A 102 -19.80 -0.39 0.51
CA ALA A 102 -20.62 -0.30 1.71
C ALA A 102 -20.90 1.15 2.17
N LEU A 103 -20.28 2.14 1.55
CA LEU A 103 -20.55 3.54 1.85
C LEU A 103 -21.87 3.96 1.21
N THR A 104 -22.95 3.87 1.98
CA THR A 104 -24.31 4.21 1.49
C THR A 104 -24.64 5.67 1.74
N GLY A 105 -25.13 6.35 0.69
CA GLY A 105 -25.87 7.60 0.83
C GLY A 105 -25.15 8.88 0.48
N THR A 106 -23.96 8.80 -0.09
CA THR A 106 -23.21 9.94 -0.64
C THR A 106 -22.66 9.61 -2.01
N ASP A 107 -22.13 10.61 -2.67
CA ASP A 107 -21.50 10.50 -3.98
C ASP A 107 -20.50 9.34 -4.04
N ASN A 108 -20.39 8.73 -5.21
CA ASN A 108 -19.43 7.66 -5.47
C ASN A 108 -18.03 8.17 -5.11
N VAL A 109 -17.41 7.54 -4.11
CA VAL A 109 -16.05 7.85 -3.66
C VAL A 109 -15.02 6.90 -4.26
N ASP A 110 -15.46 6.02 -5.17
CA ASP A 110 -14.56 5.15 -5.92
C ASP A 110 -13.64 5.98 -6.80
N PHE A 111 -12.41 5.56 -6.90
CA PHE A 111 -11.42 6.18 -7.78
C PHE A 111 -10.45 5.16 -8.35
N GLU A 112 -9.64 5.58 -9.28
CA GLU A 112 -8.70 4.72 -9.99
C GLU A 112 -7.36 5.43 -10.15
N GLU A 113 -6.28 4.64 -10.19
CA GLU A 113 -4.93 5.16 -10.39
C GLU A 113 -4.14 4.28 -11.37
N ALA A 114 -3.37 4.90 -12.24
CA ALA A 114 -2.27 4.25 -12.93
C ALA A 114 -0.97 4.51 -12.16
N TYR A 115 -0.18 3.47 -11.89
CA TYR A 115 1.00 3.62 -11.04
C TYR A 115 2.28 3.08 -11.67
N LEU A 116 3.40 3.61 -11.18
CA LEU A 116 4.75 3.18 -11.48
C LEU A 116 5.58 3.21 -10.20
N GLY A 117 6.14 2.07 -9.82
CA GLY A 117 7.14 1.92 -8.77
C GLY A 117 8.50 1.58 -9.36
N LEU A 118 9.55 2.14 -8.80
CA LEU A 118 10.94 1.84 -9.14
C LEU A 118 11.74 1.63 -7.86
N GLY A 119 12.67 0.65 -7.87
CA GLY A 119 13.58 0.40 -6.75
C GLY A 119 15.03 0.28 -7.22
N ILE A 120 15.95 0.90 -6.49
CA ILE A 120 17.39 0.79 -6.71
C ILE A 120 18.10 0.70 -5.36
N GLY A 121 18.67 -0.46 -5.07
CA GLY A 121 19.28 -0.67 -3.78
C GLY A 121 18.23 -0.52 -2.67
N ASP A 122 18.47 0.32 -1.68
CA ASP A 122 17.58 0.56 -0.55
C ASP A 122 16.61 1.74 -0.82
N PHE A 123 16.65 2.33 -2.02
CA PHE A 123 15.79 3.44 -2.42
C PHE A 123 14.60 2.96 -3.23
N GLY A 124 13.44 3.51 -2.93
CA GLY A 124 12.21 3.39 -3.70
C GLY A 124 11.73 4.74 -4.21
N PHE A 125 11.03 4.70 -5.32
CA PHE A 125 10.28 5.80 -5.91
C PHE A 125 8.96 5.25 -6.40
N SER A 126 7.86 5.95 -6.13
CA SER A 126 6.57 5.65 -6.73
C SER A 126 5.89 6.91 -7.22
N PHE A 127 5.10 6.71 -8.27
CA PHE A 127 4.21 7.70 -8.82
C PHE A 127 2.87 7.02 -9.12
N ALA A 128 1.79 7.62 -8.67
CA ALA A 128 0.43 7.22 -9.00
C ALA A 128 -0.28 8.40 -9.65
N SER A 129 -0.82 8.18 -10.84
CA SER A 129 -1.62 9.18 -11.54
C SER A 129 -3.09 8.89 -11.32
N GLY A 130 -3.75 9.77 -10.59
CA GLY A 130 -5.17 9.73 -10.37
C GLY A 130 -5.94 9.86 -11.69
N GLN A 131 -7.00 9.09 -11.84
CA GLN A 131 -7.85 9.13 -13.02
C GLN A 131 -9.10 9.96 -12.73
N ASP A 132 -9.64 10.59 -13.76
CA ASP A 132 -10.80 11.49 -13.70
C ASP A 132 -10.54 12.70 -12.78
N SER A 133 -10.93 12.64 -11.51
CA SER A 133 -10.77 13.72 -10.54
C SER A 133 -9.92 13.32 -9.33
N ALA A 134 -9.31 12.14 -9.34
CA ALA A 134 -8.39 11.73 -8.30
C ALA A 134 -7.05 12.46 -8.44
N SER A 135 -6.43 12.79 -7.32
CA SER A 135 -5.14 13.48 -7.27
C SER A 135 -3.98 12.55 -7.60
N ASP A 136 -2.91 13.11 -8.14
CA ASP A 136 -1.65 12.38 -8.35
C ASP A 136 -0.89 12.25 -7.03
N ASN A 137 -0.09 11.19 -6.90
CA ASN A 137 0.79 10.99 -5.75
C ASN A 137 2.21 10.67 -6.19
N ILE A 138 3.17 11.24 -5.50
CA ILE A 138 4.59 10.92 -5.65
C ILE A 138 5.17 10.56 -4.27
N GLU A 139 5.97 9.50 -4.21
CA GLU A 139 6.61 9.07 -2.98
C GLU A 139 8.05 8.65 -3.23
N ILE A 140 8.93 8.99 -2.29
CA ILE A 140 10.27 8.42 -2.18
C ILE A 140 10.38 7.63 -0.89
N SER A 141 11.10 6.51 -0.93
CA SER A 141 11.32 5.68 0.25
C SER A 141 12.77 5.22 0.38
N TYR A 142 13.16 4.89 1.60
CA TYR A 142 14.48 4.38 1.93
C TYR A 142 14.41 3.35 3.05
N GLY A 143 15.03 2.20 2.83
CA GLY A 143 15.16 1.12 3.82
C GLY A 143 16.56 1.08 4.44
N PHE A 144 16.65 0.95 5.75
CA PHE A 144 17.91 0.76 6.45
C PHE A 144 17.79 -0.32 7.54
N GLY A 145 18.29 -1.51 7.25
CA GLY A 145 18.11 -2.64 8.15
C GLY A 145 16.65 -3.02 8.32
N ASP A 146 16.14 -2.89 9.54
CA ASP A 146 14.75 -3.16 9.86
C ASP A 146 13.90 -1.85 9.86
N PHE A 147 14.51 -0.70 9.58
CA PHE A 147 13.84 0.59 9.50
C PHE A 147 13.42 0.93 8.07
N GLY A 148 12.27 1.59 7.93
CA GLY A 148 11.77 2.16 6.70
C GLY A 148 11.40 3.63 6.88
N PHE A 149 11.69 4.43 5.85
CA PHE A 149 11.27 5.81 5.69
C PHE A 149 10.52 5.97 4.39
N ALA A 150 9.46 6.75 4.39
CA ALA A 150 8.84 7.24 3.19
C ALA A 150 8.43 8.71 3.39
N TYR A 151 8.48 9.48 2.31
CA TYR A 151 7.93 10.82 2.21
C TYR A 151 7.23 10.95 0.87
N GLY A 152 6.02 11.46 0.89
CA GLY A 152 5.22 11.64 -0.31
C GLY A 152 4.45 12.95 -0.31
N GLU A 153 4.03 13.33 -1.52
CA GLU A 153 3.15 14.44 -1.81
C GLU A 153 1.93 13.89 -2.55
N TYR A 154 0.76 14.20 -2.02
CA TYR A 154 -0.52 13.89 -2.62
C TYR A 154 -1.09 15.19 -3.15
N ASP A 155 -1.00 15.38 -4.46
CA ASP A 155 -1.30 16.64 -5.15
C ASP A 155 -2.67 17.18 -4.75
N ASP A 156 -2.76 18.50 -4.56
CA ASP A 156 -3.98 19.17 -4.08
C ASP A 156 -4.54 18.62 -2.75
N THR A 157 -3.74 17.88 -1.95
CA THR A 157 -4.22 17.27 -0.70
C THR A 157 -3.26 17.55 0.46
N GLY A 158 -1.97 17.21 0.32
CA GLY A 158 -0.97 17.46 1.35
C GLY A 158 0.25 16.57 1.24
N ASP A 159 1.13 16.68 2.22
CA ASP A 159 2.37 15.94 2.33
C ASP A 159 2.28 14.90 3.46
N TYR A 160 3.01 13.81 3.35
CA TYR A 160 3.07 12.82 4.41
C TYR A 160 4.44 12.19 4.57
N PHE A 161 4.71 11.65 5.75
CA PHE A 161 5.86 10.78 5.93
C PHE A 161 5.51 9.55 6.79
N TYR A 162 6.34 8.52 6.65
CA TYR A 162 6.34 7.32 7.47
C TYR A 162 7.72 7.04 8.05
N LEU A 163 7.73 6.62 9.30
CA LEU A 163 8.86 5.97 9.96
C LEU A 163 8.40 4.63 10.49
N THR A 164 9.02 3.54 10.05
CA THR A 164 8.62 2.19 10.44
C THR A 164 9.79 1.37 10.96
N TYR A 165 9.48 0.38 11.79
CA TYR A 165 10.39 -0.67 12.22
C TYR A 165 9.71 -2.03 12.13
N GLY A 166 10.28 -2.94 11.33
CA GLY A 166 9.75 -4.26 11.06
C GLY A 166 10.56 -5.38 11.73
N PHE A 167 9.88 -6.39 12.28
CA PHE A 167 10.50 -7.57 12.85
C PHE A 167 9.60 -8.80 12.72
N GLU A 168 10.17 -9.99 12.86
CA GLU A 168 9.42 -11.25 12.79
C GLU A 168 9.26 -11.85 14.19
N LEU A 169 8.09 -12.39 14.51
CA LEU A 169 7.80 -13.11 15.75
C LEU A 169 7.00 -14.38 15.44
N GLY A 170 7.69 -15.52 15.40
CA GLY A 170 7.10 -16.80 15.00
C GLY A 170 6.63 -16.74 13.54
N ASP A 171 5.35 -17.00 13.32
CA ASP A 171 4.72 -17.01 12.01
C ASP A 171 4.14 -15.64 11.63
N PHE A 172 4.54 -14.59 12.33
CA PHE A 172 4.02 -13.24 12.10
C PHE A 172 5.15 -12.27 11.74
N ALA A 173 4.89 -11.42 10.76
CA ALA A 173 5.64 -10.18 10.55
C ALA A 173 4.92 -9.04 11.28
N LEU A 174 5.67 -8.28 12.05
CA LEU A 174 5.17 -7.13 12.80
C LEU A 174 5.84 -5.86 12.29
N THR A 175 5.05 -4.81 12.13
CA THR A 175 5.55 -3.48 11.82
C THR A 175 4.98 -2.50 12.83
N VAL A 176 5.84 -1.78 13.52
CA VAL A 176 5.44 -0.60 14.30
C VAL A 176 5.83 0.64 13.52
N GLY A 177 4.99 1.64 13.48
CA GLY A 177 5.23 2.83 12.71
C GLY A 177 4.63 4.08 13.31
N TYR A 178 5.13 5.18 12.80
CA TYR A 178 4.59 6.53 12.99
C TYR A 178 4.43 7.15 11.62
N THR A 179 3.34 7.84 11.43
CA THR A 179 3.06 8.64 10.23
C THR A 179 2.54 10.01 10.63
N GLU A 180 2.74 10.97 9.77
CA GLU A 180 2.20 12.33 9.86
C GLU A 180 1.74 12.73 8.48
N PHE A 181 0.62 13.40 8.42
CA PHE A 181 0.04 14.02 7.23
C PHE A 181 -0.22 15.49 7.54
N ASP A 182 0.34 16.36 6.70
CA ASP A 182 0.16 17.81 6.73
C ASP A 182 -0.76 18.22 5.57
N ASP A 183 -1.93 18.76 5.91
CA ASP A 183 -2.92 19.24 4.93
C ASP A 183 -2.40 20.46 4.17
N ASP A 184 -2.67 20.54 2.88
CA ASP A 184 -2.34 21.74 2.09
C ASP A 184 -3.42 22.81 2.30
N PRO A 185 -3.12 23.91 3.04
CA PRO A 185 -4.10 24.92 3.39
C PRO A 185 -4.61 25.74 2.19
N ASP A 186 -3.98 25.63 1.04
CA ASP A 186 -4.37 26.34 -0.19
C ASP A 186 -5.37 25.53 -1.04
N THR A 187 -5.68 24.30 -0.63
CA THR A 187 -6.62 23.41 -1.33
C THR A 187 -8.01 23.48 -0.72
N ALA A 188 -8.99 23.05 -1.51
CA ALA A 188 -10.37 22.88 -1.04
C ALA A 188 -10.62 21.49 -0.43
N ALA A 189 -9.60 20.65 -0.36
CA ALA A 189 -9.67 19.37 0.32
C ALA A 189 -9.97 19.60 1.80
N MET A 190 -11.00 18.95 2.31
CA MET A 190 -11.40 19.08 3.73
C MET A 190 -10.72 18.00 4.56
N THR A 191 -9.41 17.90 4.40
CA THR A 191 -8.54 17.10 5.24
C THR A 191 -8.08 17.95 6.43
N ALA A 192 -7.44 17.37 7.38
CA ALA A 192 -6.83 18.04 8.52
C ALA A 192 -5.47 17.38 8.77
N ASP A 193 -4.57 18.11 9.40
CA ASP A 193 -3.32 17.51 9.88
C ASP A 193 -3.62 16.30 10.75
N GLU A 194 -2.96 15.19 10.48
CA GLU A 194 -3.14 13.93 11.20
C GLU A 194 -1.77 13.37 11.60
N ASP A 195 -1.71 12.71 12.77
CA ASP A 195 -0.58 11.88 13.15
C ASP A 195 -1.06 10.58 13.78
N ALA A 196 -0.36 9.49 13.51
CA ALA A 196 -0.72 8.18 14.03
C ALA A 196 0.48 7.32 14.37
N PHE A 197 0.37 6.59 15.48
CA PHE A 197 1.19 5.41 15.75
C PHE A 197 0.40 4.16 15.42
N PHE A 198 1.00 3.24 14.69
CA PHE A 198 0.34 2.01 14.30
C PHE A 198 1.18 0.77 14.55
N LEU A 199 0.49 -0.35 14.69
CA LEU A 199 1.05 -1.70 14.75
C LEU A 199 0.32 -2.58 13.74
N ASP A 200 1.07 -3.18 12.83
CA ASP A 200 0.57 -4.16 11.88
C ASP A 200 1.06 -5.56 12.28
N ILE A 201 0.18 -6.52 12.23
CA ILE A 201 0.45 -7.93 12.46
C ILE A 201 0.00 -8.71 11.24
N THR A 202 0.95 -9.19 10.45
CA THR A 202 0.69 -9.93 9.22
C THR A 202 1.03 -11.40 9.42
N LEU A 203 0.15 -12.30 9.02
CA LEU A 203 0.42 -13.73 8.98
C LEU A 203 1.40 -14.02 7.83
N LEU A 204 2.50 -14.74 8.13
CA LEU A 204 3.54 -15.14 7.17
C LEU A 204 3.20 -16.46 6.48
#